data_aa715b93db3438deb635a6effc7d58c4
#
_entry.id   aa715b93db3438deb635a6effc7d58c4
#
_cell.length_a   1.000
_cell.length_b   1.000
_cell.length_c   1.000
_cell.angle_alpha   90.00
_cell.angle_beta   90.00
_cell.angle_gamma   90.00
#
_symmetry.space_group_name_H-M   'P 1'
#
loop_
_entity.id
_entity.type
_entity.pdbx_description
1 polymer ?
#
loop_
_entity_poly.entity_id
_entity_poly.type
_entity_poly.pdbx_seq_one_letter_code
_entity_poly.pdbx_strand_id
1 'polypeptide(L)'
;YFQNVPLKLIEAPSVSISIEDKSFKYYKDYISMSGGESITIESKDIILVGYGIKDEKYNDYEGIDVAGKIVVANAGEPLNKDNKYLISGTSKKTKWSNNRQELRSKLNTAKELGAKAFFLINDPMFKLYAPYYKEKDNQGGESDLSLDVNEKEIYSFLVGKSMETALQLGNQIKIDYDQKSKSISSDNVAAMIKGTEKPDEYIVLSAHLDHIGMHDGEVFNGADDDGSGTVAILEIAEAFKAALKDGNGPKRSIIFLHVTGEEKGLLGSQYYTDYDPIVPLAQTVANLNIDMIGRTDPKRLEGKRNYIYLIGSDKLSTDLHAVSEEVNSKYTNIELDYTYNDENDPNRYYYRSDHYNFAKNNIPVIFYFNGTHDDYHQASDTPDKIQYDLLENRTRLVFHTAWELANRDEAVRVDKAVE
;
A
#
# COMPACT_ATOMS: atom_id res chain seq x y z
N TYR A 1 10.24 -19.49 10.30
CA TYR A 1 11.24 -18.44 10.09
C TYR A 1 10.72 -17.13 10.65
N PHE A 2 11.65 -16.32 11.17
CA PHE A 2 11.39 -14.92 11.48
C PHE A 2 12.18 -14.08 10.48
N GLN A 3 11.49 -13.25 9.72
CA GLN A 3 12.12 -12.26 8.86
C GLN A 3 12.09 -10.93 9.59
N ASN A 4 13.24 -10.45 10.03
CA ASN A 4 13.33 -9.17 10.71
C ASN A 4 12.99 -8.03 9.74
N VAL A 5 11.99 -7.22 10.10
CA VAL A 5 11.55 -6.04 9.36
C VAL A 5 12.12 -4.82 10.10
N PRO A 6 13.12 -4.15 9.54
CA PRO A 6 13.69 -2.95 10.15
C PRO A 6 12.69 -1.79 10.01
N LEU A 7 12.37 -1.19 11.15
CA LEU A 7 11.39 -0.13 11.25
C LEU A 7 11.98 1.09 11.96
N LYS A 8 11.43 2.25 11.70
CA LYS A 8 11.72 3.49 12.45
C LYS A 8 10.44 4.20 12.85
N LEU A 9 10.38 4.61 14.11
CA LEU A 9 9.42 5.56 14.61
C LEU A 9 9.92 6.96 14.27
N ILE A 10 9.08 7.75 13.62
CA ILE A 10 9.43 9.08 13.12
C ILE A 10 8.54 10.11 13.83
N GLU A 11 9.15 11.06 14.53
CA GLU A 11 8.45 12.20 15.12
C GLU A 11 8.09 13.23 14.03
N ALA A 12 7.11 14.09 14.29
CA ALA A 12 6.82 15.20 13.40
C ALA A 12 8.05 16.10 13.21
N PRO A 13 8.38 16.52 11.97
CA PRO A 13 9.57 17.31 11.73
C PRO A 13 9.39 18.76 12.23
N SER A 14 10.48 19.34 12.75
CA SER A 14 10.59 20.78 12.90
C SER A 14 11.24 21.36 11.63
N VAL A 15 10.52 22.24 10.95
CA VAL A 15 10.99 22.78 9.67
C VAL A 15 10.96 24.31 9.67
N SER A 16 12.06 24.91 9.25
CA SER A 16 12.08 26.33 8.92
C SER A 16 12.52 26.56 7.47
N ILE A 17 11.80 27.41 6.75
CA ILE A 17 12.10 27.76 5.36
C ILE A 17 12.21 29.29 5.24
N SER A 18 13.31 29.74 4.64
CA SER A 18 13.47 31.12 4.20
C SER A 18 13.87 31.19 2.74
N ILE A 19 13.35 32.16 2.03
CA ILE A 19 13.70 32.45 0.63
C ILE A 19 14.14 33.92 0.60
N GLU A 20 15.37 34.17 0.16
CA GLU A 20 16.04 35.44 0.36
C GLU A 20 15.98 35.83 1.86
N ASP A 21 15.57 37.04 2.16
CA ASP A 21 15.44 37.56 3.54
C ASP A 21 14.06 37.29 4.18
N LYS A 22 13.18 36.55 3.48
CA LYS A 22 11.81 36.28 3.94
C LYS A 22 11.67 34.89 4.54
N SER A 23 11.26 34.83 5.81
CA SER A 23 10.90 33.58 6.48
C SER A 23 9.43 33.23 6.30
N PHE A 24 9.13 31.93 6.15
CA PHE A 24 7.78 31.37 6.00
C PHE A 24 7.42 30.54 7.23
N LYS A 25 6.14 30.44 7.55
CA LYS A 25 5.65 29.78 8.74
C LYS A 25 5.06 28.42 8.42
N TYR A 26 5.53 27.38 9.14
CA TYR A 26 5.00 26.02 9.09
C TYR A 26 3.50 26.03 9.42
N TYR A 27 2.71 25.19 8.78
CA TYR A 27 1.23 25.11 8.79
C TYR A 27 0.48 26.35 8.26
N LYS A 28 1.14 27.48 8.05
CA LYS A 28 0.51 28.68 7.53
C LYS A 28 0.84 28.91 6.05
N ASP A 29 2.07 28.66 5.69
CA ASP A 29 2.58 28.89 4.35
C ASP A 29 2.94 27.59 3.64
N TYR A 30 3.36 26.56 4.39
CA TYR A 30 3.73 25.22 3.90
C TYR A 30 3.54 24.16 4.97
N ILE A 31 3.54 22.88 4.50
CA ILE A 31 3.67 21.66 5.33
C ILE A 31 4.69 20.73 4.70
N SER A 32 5.39 19.93 5.51
CA SER A 32 6.24 18.83 5.05
C SER A 32 5.37 17.62 4.74
N MET A 33 5.63 16.98 3.60
CA MET A 33 4.90 15.78 3.16
C MET A 33 5.78 14.53 3.20
N SER A 34 7.09 14.70 3.05
CA SER A 34 8.11 13.68 3.25
C SER A 34 9.45 14.34 3.53
N GLY A 35 10.33 13.61 4.17
CA GLY A 35 11.69 14.03 4.49
C GLY A 35 12.53 12.84 4.85
N GLY A 36 13.60 13.09 5.56
CA GLY A 36 14.57 12.10 5.99
C GLY A 36 15.32 12.57 7.23
N GLU A 37 16.61 12.30 7.28
CA GLU A 37 17.47 12.75 8.36
C GLU A 37 17.49 14.27 8.49
N SER A 38 17.84 14.75 9.69
CA SER A 38 18.01 16.17 9.95
C SER A 38 19.07 16.78 9.04
N ILE A 39 18.74 17.88 8.36
CA ILE A 39 19.63 18.51 7.37
C ILE A 39 19.35 20.01 7.27
N THR A 40 20.40 20.76 6.93
CA THR A 40 20.28 22.12 6.38
C THR A 40 20.56 22.08 4.88
N ILE A 41 19.61 22.54 4.08
CA ILE A 41 19.75 22.71 2.63
C ILE A 41 19.81 24.21 2.34
N GLU A 42 20.95 24.66 1.82
CA GLU A 42 21.09 25.99 1.26
C GLU A 42 21.37 25.87 -0.24
N SER A 43 20.55 26.51 -1.07
CA SER A 43 20.68 26.39 -2.52
C SER A 43 20.30 27.67 -3.25
N LYS A 44 21.01 27.91 -4.34
CA LYS A 44 20.65 28.88 -5.37
C LYS A 44 20.04 28.21 -6.61
N ASP A 45 20.04 26.88 -6.63
CA ASP A 45 19.53 26.09 -7.75
C ASP A 45 18.08 25.69 -7.51
N ILE A 46 17.17 26.65 -7.68
CA ILE A 46 15.72 26.47 -7.66
C ILE A 46 15.25 26.29 -9.10
N ILE A 47 14.73 25.12 -9.44
CA ILE A 47 14.32 24.77 -10.80
C ILE A 47 12.79 24.73 -10.89
N LEU A 48 12.22 25.61 -11.68
CA LEU A 48 10.80 25.62 -11.99
C LEU A 48 10.52 24.67 -13.15
N VAL A 49 9.74 23.62 -12.91
CA VAL A 49 9.44 22.55 -13.88
C VAL A 49 7.97 22.55 -14.32
N GLY A 50 7.36 23.71 -14.46
CA GLY A 50 5.97 23.79 -14.90
C GLY A 50 5.03 23.00 -13.99
N TYR A 51 4.42 21.94 -14.50
CA TYR A 51 3.55 21.03 -13.75
C TYR A 51 4.31 19.89 -13.06
N GLY A 52 5.59 19.68 -13.35
CA GLY A 52 6.38 18.58 -12.78
C GLY A 52 6.00 17.21 -13.34
N ILE A 53 5.65 17.15 -14.61
CA ILE A 53 5.18 15.95 -15.29
C ILE A 53 6.27 15.37 -16.18
N LYS A 54 6.41 14.04 -16.15
CA LYS A 54 7.19 13.26 -17.11
C LYS A 54 6.32 12.13 -17.63
N ASP A 55 5.81 12.32 -18.82
CA ASP A 55 4.91 11.39 -19.52
C ASP A 55 5.32 11.34 -21.00
N GLU A 56 4.95 10.28 -21.72
CA GLU A 56 5.25 10.13 -23.16
C GLU A 56 4.72 11.29 -24.00
N LYS A 57 3.58 11.84 -23.61
CA LYS A 57 2.91 12.93 -24.35
C LYS A 57 3.27 14.33 -23.85
N TYR A 58 3.89 14.44 -22.68
CA TYR A 58 4.24 15.73 -22.09
C TYR A 58 5.35 15.58 -21.05
N ASN A 59 6.43 16.35 -21.18
CA ASN A 59 7.59 16.25 -20.32
C ASN A 59 8.14 17.63 -19.93
N ASP A 60 7.92 18.04 -18.69
CA ASP A 60 8.45 19.30 -18.12
C ASP A 60 9.95 19.23 -17.81
N TYR A 61 10.53 18.04 -17.81
CA TYR A 61 11.94 17.83 -17.45
C TYR A 61 12.86 17.68 -18.68
N GLU A 62 12.33 17.86 -19.88
CA GLU A 62 13.13 17.67 -21.10
C GLU A 62 14.29 18.67 -21.16
N GLY A 63 15.52 18.16 -21.21
CA GLY A 63 16.73 18.98 -21.22
C GLY A 63 17.09 19.66 -19.90
N ILE A 64 16.37 19.35 -18.81
CA ILE A 64 16.59 19.95 -17.48
C ILE A 64 17.24 18.93 -16.55
N ASP A 65 18.42 19.22 -16.04
CA ASP A 65 19.05 18.46 -14.97
C ASP A 65 18.56 18.96 -13.60
N VAL A 66 17.94 18.09 -12.81
CA VAL A 66 17.42 18.39 -11.48
C VAL A 66 18.14 17.64 -10.36
N ALA A 67 19.16 16.83 -10.68
CA ALA A 67 19.88 16.04 -9.68
C ALA A 67 20.52 16.93 -8.62
N GLY A 68 20.23 16.66 -7.35
CA GLY A 68 20.71 17.42 -6.20
C GLY A 68 20.09 18.81 -6.03
N LYS A 69 19.16 19.24 -6.91
CA LYS A 69 18.57 20.58 -6.92
C LYS A 69 17.21 20.62 -6.24
N ILE A 70 16.69 21.81 -6.06
CA ILE A 70 15.36 22.06 -5.53
C ILE A 70 14.40 22.24 -6.70
N VAL A 71 13.38 21.40 -6.76
CA VAL A 71 12.38 21.39 -7.83
C VAL A 71 11.09 22.04 -7.31
N VAL A 72 10.51 22.91 -8.10
CA VAL A 72 9.22 23.56 -7.84
C VAL A 72 8.27 23.27 -8.99
N ALA A 73 7.12 22.69 -8.66
CA ALA A 73 6.07 22.38 -9.61
C ALA A 73 4.73 23.02 -9.22
N ASN A 74 3.91 23.31 -10.21
CA ASN A 74 2.55 23.78 -10.01
C ASN A 74 1.54 22.62 -9.99
N ALA A 75 0.40 22.84 -9.35
CA ALA A 75 -0.73 21.94 -9.42
C ALA A 75 -1.32 21.83 -10.83
N GLY A 76 -2.01 20.71 -11.09
CA GLY A 76 -2.70 20.47 -12.34
C GLY A 76 -1.85 19.80 -13.41
N GLU A 77 -2.39 19.79 -14.61
CA GLU A 77 -1.78 19.28 -15.84
C GLU A 77 -2.22 20.14 -17.04
N PRO A 78 -1.44 20.17 -18.14
CA PRO A 78 -1.70 21.07 -19.25
C PRO A 78 -2.99 20.71 -19.98
N LEU A 79 -3.70 21.74 -20.45
CA LEU A 79 -4.86 21.63 -21.32
C LEU A 79 -4.50 21.97 -22.76
N ASN A 80 -5.13 21.33 -23.72
CA ASN A 80 -5.04 21.66 -25.12
C ASN A 80 -6.00 22.83 -25.49
N LYS A 81 -6.02 23.21 -26.75
CA LYS A 81 -6.86 24.33 -27.25
C LYS A 81 -8.37 24.09 -27.09
N ASP A 82 -8.79 22.83 -26.96
CA ASP A 82 -10.18 22.43 -26.79
C ASP A 82 -10.57 22.24 -25.31
N ASN A 83 -9.78 22.75 -24.37
CA ASN A 83 -9.95 22.56 -22.92
C ASN A 83 -9.99 21.10 -22.47
N LYS A 84 -9.32 20.21 -23.21
CA LYS A 84 -9.11 18.81 -22.79
C LYS A 84 -7.72 18.65 -22.20
N TYR A 85 -7.57 17.76 -21.25
CA TYR A 85 -6.25 17.42 -20.71
C TYR A 85 -5.37 16.85 -21.81
N LEU A 86 -4.17 17.40 -21.95
CA LEU A 86 -3.25 17.07 -23.05
C LEU A 86 -2.87 15.57 -23.04
N ILE A 87 -2.65 15.03 -21.85
CA ILE A 87 -2.19 13.65 -21.66
C ILE A 87 -3.31 12.64 -21.97
N SER A 88 -4.50 12.80 -21.36
CA SER A 88 -5.64 11.90 -21.63
C SER A 88 -6.32 12.15 -22.96
N GLY A 89 -6.17 13.33 -23.55
CA GLY A 89 -6.91 13.79 -24.74
C GLY A 89 -8.42 14.00 -24.49
N THR A 90 -8.86 13.95 -23.22
CA THR A 90 -10.27 14.00 -22.80
C THR A 90 -10.49 15.06 -21.72
N SER A 91 -11.72 15.18 -21.20
CA SER A 91 -12.04 15.99 -20.01
C SER A 91 -11.72 15.26 -18.67
N LYS A 92 -11.25 14.02 -18.72
CA LYS A 92 -10.89 13.28 -17.52
C LYS A 92 -9.47 13.60 -17.08
N LYS A 93 -9.30 13.92 -15.80
CA LYS A 93 -8.01 14.11 -15.13
C LYS A 93 -7.19 12.82 -15.17
N THR A 94 -5.87 12.96 -15.32
CA THR A 94 -4.94 11.84 -15.18
C THR A 94 -4.38 11.79 -13.74
N LYS A 95 -3.48 10.85 -13.46
CA LYS A 95 -2.73 10.79 -12.20
C LYS A 95 -1.99 12.09 -11.87
N TRP A 96 -1.73 12.94 -12.87
CA TRP A 96 -0.97 14.17 -12.75
C TRP A 96 -1.77 15.36 -12.19
N SER A 97 -3.11 15.28 -12.20
CA SER A 97 -3.98 16.32 -11.63
C SER A 97 -5.15 15.76 -10.80
N ASN A 98 -5.24 14.44 -10.65
CA ASN A 98 -6.16 13.81 -9.72
C ASN A 98 -5.70 14.09 -8.28
N ASN A 99 -6.54 14.71 -7.47
CA ASN A 99 -6.21 15.15 -6.11
C ASN A 99 -5.54 14.08 -5.22
N ARG A 100 -5.88 12.81 -5.42
CA ARG A 100 -5.34 11.69 -4.64
C ARG A 100 -3.97 11.19 -5.13
N GLN A 101 -3.62 11.43 -6.37
CA GLN A 101 -2.42 10.89 -7.02
C GLN A 101 -1.40 11.98 -7.40
N GLU A 102 -1.85 13.22 -7.56
CA GLU A 102 -1.04 14.33 -8.08
C GLU A 102 0.29 14.49 -7.34
N LEU A 103 0.21 14.73 -6.04
CA LEU A 103 1.42 14.95 -5.23
C LEU A 103 2.37 13.75 -5.34
N ARG A 104 1.86 12.54 -5.16
CA ARG A 104 2.66 11.32 -5.21
C ARG A 104 3.33 11.12 -6.57
N SER A 105 2.60 11.31 -7.66
CA SER A 105 3.12 11.10 -9.01
C SER A 105 4.23 12.10 -9.34
N LYS A 106 4.03 13.38 -9.03
CA LYS A 106 5.02 14.43 -9.27
C LYS A 106 6.25 14.31 -8.36
N LEU A 107 6.03 13.96 -7.08
CA LEU A 107 7.10 13.72 -6.13
C LEU A 107 7.98 12.52 -6.54
N ASN A 108 7.35 11.40 -6.92
CA ASN A 108 8.10 10.23 -7.38
C ASN A 108 8.95 10.56 -8.61
N THR A 109 8.41 11.31 -9.56
CA THR A 109 9.19 11.78 -10.73
C THR A 109 10.41 12.61 -10.33
N ALA A 110 10.24 13.56 -9.41
CA ALA A 110 11.35 14.37 -8.92
C ALA A 110 12.39 13.51 -8.16
N LYS A 111 11.92 12.54 -7.34
CA LYS A 111 12.76 11.56 -6.62
C LYS A 111 13.59 10.71 -7.59
N GLU A 112 12.95 10.14 -8.61
CA GLU A 112 13.61 9.32 -9.65
C GLU A 112 14.67 10.10 -10.41
N LEU A 113 14.41 11.38 -10.70
CA LEU A 113 15.36 12.28 -11.36
C LEU A 113 16.45 12.82 -10.41
N GLY A 114 16.43 12.42 -9.12
CA GLY A 114 17.46 12.73 -8.16
C GLY A 114 17.37 14.12 -7.54
N ALA A 115 16.22 14.78 -7.57
CA ALA A 115 16.02 16.05 -6.89
C ALA A 115 16.28 15.92 -5.38
N LYS A 116 16.85 16.96 -4.76
CA LYS A 116 17.11 17.00 -3.31
C LYS A 116 15.87 17.43 -2.52
N ALA A 117 15.12 18.38 -3.06
CA ALA A 117 13.84 18.79 -2.48
C ALA A 117 12.81 19.10 -3.57
N PHE A 118 11.54 18.93 -3.22
CA PHE A 118 10.40 19.12 -4.10
C PHE A 118 9.34 19.99 -3.44
N PHE A 119 8.87 21.01 -4.14
CA PHE A 119 7.79 21.89 -3.71
C PHE A 119 6.61 21.77 -4.68
N LEU A 120 5.44 21.40 -4.18
CA LEU A 120 4.20 21.47 -4.95
C LEU A 120 3.39 22.70 -4.55
N ILE A 121 3.21 23.64 -5.46
CA ILE A 121 2.32 24.79 -5.27
C ILE A 121 0.89 24.35 -5.56
N ASN A 122 0.11 24.10 -4.51
CA ASN A 122 -1.29 23.69 -4.60
C ASN A 122 -2.08 24.24 -3.40
N ASP A 123 -2.57 25.48 -3.53
CA ASP A 123 -3.29 26.19 -2.45
C ASP A 123 -4.57 25.47 -1.97
N PRO A 124 -5.43 24.91 -2.86
CA PRO A 124 -6.58 24.12 -2.41
C PRO A 124 -6.20 22.90 -1.58
N MET A 125 -5.19 22.13 -2.02
CA MET A 125 -4.72 20.94 -1.31
C MET A 125 -4.04 21.34 0.00
N PHE A 126 -3.24 22.40 0.02
CA PHE A 126 -2.63 22.94 1.23
C PHE A 126 -3.67 23.33 2.28
N LYS A 127 -4.72 24.07 1.90
CA LYS A 127 -5.81 24.45 2.81
C LYS A 127 -6.59 23.27 3.38
N LEU A 128 -6.66 22.17 2.65
CA LEU A 128 -7.29 20.93 3.11
C LEU A 128 -6.41 20.19 4.13
N TYR A 129 -5.11 20.05 3.86
CA TYR A 129 -4.22 19.23 4.66
C TYR A 129 -3.54 19.95 5.84
N ALA A 130 -3.22 21.24 5.72
CA ALA A 130 -2.47 21.94 6.76
C ALA A 130 -3.17 21.94 8.13
N PRO A 131 -4.50 22.11 8.25
CA PRO A 131 -5.20 21.99 9.55
C PRO A 131 -5.08 20.58 10.14
N TYR A 132 -5.23 19.54 9.33
CA TYR A 132 -5.12 18.13 9.74
C TYR A 132 -3.73 17.81 10.31
N TYR A 133 -2.66 18.14 9.56
CA TYR A 133 -1.29 17.91 10.02
C TYR A 133 -0.97 18.69 11.28
N LYS A 134 -1.45 19.94 11.39
CA LYS A 134 -1.27 20.77 12.59
C LYS A 134 -1.95 20.15 13.82
N GLU A 135 -3.16 19.61 13.66
CA GLU A 135 -3.89 18.97 14.73
C GLU A 135 -3.22 17.67 15.17
N LYS A 136 -2.84 16.81 14.22
CA LYS A 136 -2.10 15.58 14.46
C LYS A 136 -0.82 15.83 15.27
N ASP A 137 -0.02 16.82 14.88
CA ASP A 137 1.25 17.13 15.55
C ASP A 137 1.04 17.76 16.95
N ASN A 138 -0.02 18.57 17.15
CA ASN A 138 -0.35 19.15 18.44
C ASN A 138 -0.88 18.14 19.46
N GLN A 139 -1.49 17.06 19.02
CA GLN A 139 -2.00 15.98 19.90
C GLN A 139 -0.87 15.07 20.41
N GLY A 140 0.38 15.45 20.23
CA GLY A 140 1.55 14.65 20.59
C GLY A 140 1.72 13.49 19.61
N GLY A 141 1.48 13.80 18.33
CA GLY A 141 1.29 12.88 17.24
C GLY A 141 1.99 11.54 17.44
N GLU A 142 1.24 10.45 17.36
CA GLU A 142 1.85 9.12 17.29
C GLU A 142 2.98 9.19 16.29
N SER A 143 4.18 8.75 16.70
CA SER A 143 5.31 8.66 15.79
C SER A 143 4.88 7.82 14.60
N ASP A 144 5.01 8.35 13.39
CA ASP A 144 4.71 7.57 12.20
C ASP A 144 5.70 6.41 12.10
N LEU A 145 5.20 5.23 11.79
CA LEU A 145 6.03 4.05 11.57
C LEU A 145 6.38 3.95 10.09
N SER A 146 7.63 3.70 9.77
CA SER A 146 8.08 3.44 8.40
C SER A 146 9.19 2.40 8.36
N LEU A 147 9.50 1.86 7.18
CA LEU A 147 10.65 1.01 6.98
C LEU A 147 11.95 1.80 7.21
N ASP A 148 12.90 1.18 7.93
CA ASP A 148 14.25 1.71 8.13
C ASP A 148 15.19 1.10 7.07
N VAL A 149 15.00 1.53 5.84
CA VAL A 149 15.72 1.05 4.66
C VAL A 149 16.44 2.20 3.95
N ASN A 150 17.55 1.89 3.29
CA ASN A 150 18.31 2.89 2.55
C ASN A 150 17.60 3.29 1.25
N GLU A 151 16.60 4.16 1.37
CA GLU A 151 16.01 4.82 0.21
C GLU A 151 16.63 6.20 -0.01
N LYS A 152 16.63 6.63 -1.29
CA LYS A 152 16.95 8.03 -1.59
C LYS A 152 15.91 8.93 -0.95
N GLU A 153 16.34 9.74 0.01
CA GLU A 153 15.47 10.71 0.66
C GLU A 153 15.23 11.91 -0.25
N ILE A 154 14.01 12.39 -0.25
CA ILE A 154 13.61 13.64 -0.87
C ILE A 154 12.76 14.44 0.10
N TYR A 155 13.13 15.70 0.35
CA TYR A 155 12.38 16.59 1.22
C TYR A 155 11.26 17.24 0.41
N SER A 156 10.01 16.92 0.72
CA SER A 156 8.88 17.42 -0.06
C SER A 156 7.95 18.30 0.76
N PHE A 157 7.48 19.36 0.11
CA PHE A 157 6.65 20.38 0.73
C PHE A 157 5.44 20.68 -0.13
N LEU A 158 4.27 20.70 0.51
CA LEU A 158 3.06 21.24 -0.07
C LEU A 158 2.91 22.68 0.39
N VAL A 159 2.78 23.62 -0.56
CA VAL A 159 2.80 25.04 -0.26
C VAL A 159 1.55 25.76 -0.72
N GLY A 160 1.13 26.71 0.12
CA GLY A 160 0.04 27.62 -0.19
C GLY A 160 0.45 28.79 -1.09
N LYS A 161 -0.52 29.55 -1.52
CA LYS A 161 -0.35 30.71 -2.40
C LYS A 161 0.61 31.77 -1.84
N SER A 162 0.78 31.86 -0.52
CA SER A 162 1.67 32.84 0.13
C SER A 162 3.15 32.66 -0.20
N MET A 163 3.58 31.45 -0.57
CA MET A 163 4.95 31.15 -0.98
C MET A 163 5.20 31.20 -2.49
N GLU A 164 4.14 31.16 -3.30
CA GLU A 164 4.23 31.01 -4.77
C GLU A 164 5.20 32.02 -5.39
N THR A 165 4.98 33.31 -5.16
CA THR A 165 5.84 34.37 -5.75
C THR A 165 7.30 34.25 -5.29
N ALA A 166 7.53 33.90 -4.02
CA ALA A 166 8.89 33.77 -3.53
C ALA A 166 9.61 32.55 -4.14
N LEU A 167 8.93 31.44 -4.33
CA LEU A 167 9.48 30.24 -4.98
C LEU A 167 9.74 30.48 -6.48
N GLN A 168 8.92 31.29 -7.14
CA GLN A 168 9.07 31.57 -8.57
C GLN A 168 10.13 32.62 -8.88
N LEU A 169 10.40 33.57 -7.98
CA LEU A 169 11.30 34.70 -8.20
C LEU A 169 12.55 34.68 -7.32
N GLY A 170 12.57 33.88 -6.28
CA GLY A 170 13.70 33.79 -5.37
C GLY A 170 14.91 33.08 -5.97
N ASN A 171 16.10 33.59 -5.63
CA ASN A 171 17.36 33.03 -6.11
C ASN A 171 18.13 32.27 -5.06
N GLN A 172 17.68 32.30 -3.80
CA GLN A 172 18.31 31.57 -2.70
C GLN A 172 17.27 31.08 -1.71
N ILE A 173 17.34 29.80 -1.36
CA ILE A 173 16.47 29.19 -0.35
C ILE A 173 17.33 28.50 0.72
N LYS A 174 16.89 28.63 1.96
CA LYS A 174 17.40 27.85 3.07
C LYS A 174 16.27 27.07 3.70
N ILE A 175 16.51 25.76 3.91
CA ILE A 175 15.61 24.82 4.57
C ILE A 175 16.40 24.21 5.74
N ASP A 176 16.00 24.47 6.97
CA ASP A 176 16.46 23.71 8.12
C ASP A 176 15.37 22.69 8.45
N TYR A 177 15.69 21.43 8.34
CA TYR A 177 14.81 20.29 8.58
C TYR A 177 15.39 19.46 9.71
N ASP A 178 14.66 19.33 10.81
CA ASP A 178 15.05 18.54 11.96
C ASP A 178 13.97 17.51 12.26
N GLN A 179 14.32 16.23 12.19
CA GLN A 179 13.42 15.11 12.42
C GLN A 179 14.09 14.08 13.31
N LYS A 180 13.45 13.76 14.42
CA LYS A 180 13.90 12.69 15.29
C LYS A 180 13.29 11.38 14.83
N SER A 181 14.08 10.34 14.82
CA SER A 181 13.66 8.99 14.58
C SER A 181 14.30 8.03 15.57
N LYS A 182 13.66 6.90 15.80
CA LYS A 182 14.15 5.82 16.63
C LYS A 182 14.00 4.51 15.87
N SER A 183 15.12 3.84 15.57
CA SER A 183 15.09 2.50 14.98
C SER A 183 14.49 1.50 15.95
N ILE A 184 13.59 0.69 15.44
CA ILE A 184 12.96 -0.45 16.09
C ILE A 184 12.90 -1.60 15.08
N SER A 185 12.37 -2.75 15.48
CA SER A 185 12.13 -3.84 14.54
C SER A 185 10.89 -4.61 14.94
N SER A 186 10.29 -5.27 13.96
CA SER A 186 9.29 -6.30 14.12
C SER A 186 9.64 -7.46 13.20
N ASP A 187 8.91 -8.55 13.27
CA ASP A 187 9.18 -9.71 12.43
C ASP A 187 7.95 -10.09 11.60
N ASN A 188 8.16 -10.38 10.31
CA ASN A 188 7.25 -11.25 9.58
C ASN A 188 7.51 -12.70 10.02
N VAL A 189 6.46 -13.49 10.15
CA VAL A 189 6.57 -14.91 10.50
C VAL A 189 6.23 -15.75 9.30
N ALA A 190 7.15 -16.59 8.84
CA ALA A 190 6.95 -17.43 7.68
C ALA A 190 7.19 -18.90 8.00
N ALA A 191 6.32 -19.77 7.48
CA ALA A 191 6.54 -21.21 7.42
C ALA A 191 6.43 -21.70 5.99
N MET A 192 7.09 -22.81 5.65
CA MET A 192 7.09 -23.35 4.30
C MET A 192 6.91 -24.85 4.30
N ILE A 193 6.07 -25.34 3.39
CA ILE A 193 6.03 -26.73 2.96
C ILE A 193 6.65 -26.80 1.57
N LYS A 194 7.76 -27.53 1.48
CA LYS A 194 8.48 -27.69 0.20
C LYS A 194 7.70 -28.58 -0.76
N GLY A 195 7.59 -28.15 -1.99
CA GLY A 195 6.96 -28.88 -3.08
C GLY A 195 7.71 -30.15 -3.45
N THR A 196 6.97 -31.16 -3.87
CA THR A 196 7.51 -32.50 -4.22
C THR A 196 8.01 -32.60 -5.65
N GLU A 197 7.45 -31.82 -6.60
CA GLU A 197 7.78 -31.87 -8.02
C GLU A 197 8.32 -30.51 -8.56
N LYS A 198 7.79 -29.39 -8.03
CA LYS A 198 8.14 -28.02 -8.44
C LYS A 198 8.53 -27.18 -7.23
N PRO A 199 9.61 -27.54 -6.52
CA PRO A 199 9.97 -26.92 -5.24
C PRO A 199 10.37 -25.45 -5.34
N ASP A 200 10.70 -24.95 -6.52
CA ASP A 200 11.13 -23.58 -6.78
C ASP A 200 9.98 -22.71 -7.35
N GLU A 201 8.75 -23.22 -7.40
CA GLU A 201 7.54 -22.45 -7.69
C GLU A 201 6.73 -22.30 -6.38
N TYR A 202 6.34 -21.09 -6.03
CA TYR A 202 5.78 -20.78 -4.71
C TYR A 202 4.36 -20.23 -4.79
N ILE A 203 3.48 -20.74 -3.92
CA ILE A 203 2.20 -20.12 -3.61
C ILE A 203 2.36 -19.48 -2.22
N VAL A 204 2.05 -18.19 -2.10
CA VAL A 204 2.12 -17.46 -0.83
C VAL A 204 0.70 -17.23 -0.31
N LEU A 205 0.42 -17.71 0.91
CA LEU A 205 -0.76 -17.32 1.68
C LEU A 205 -0.32 -16.25 2.68
N SER A 206 -0.99 -15.10 2.69
CA SER A 206 -0.65 -13.99 3.58
C SER A 206 -1.83 -13.50 4.41
N ALA A 207 -1.55 -13.04 5.61
CA ALA A 207 -2.43 -12.34 6.54
C ALA A 207 -1.58 -11.49 7.47
N HIS A 208 -2.12 -10.45 8.08
CA HIS A 208 -1.32 -9.66 9.01
C HIS A 208 -1.50 -10.08 10.48
N LEU A 209 -0.44 -9.87 11.27
CA LEU A 209 -0.38 -10.23 12.69
C LEU A 209 -0.63 -9.05 13.62
N ASP A 210 -0.36 -7.85 13.14
CA ASP A 210 -0.52 -6.64 13.91
C ASP A 210 -1.97 -6.15 13.88
N HIS A 211 -2.32 -5.39 14.89
CA HIS A 211 -3.53 -4.57 14.95
C HIS A 211 -3.20 -3.27 15.68
N ILE A 212 -4.19 -2.44 15.99
CA ILE A 212 -4.03 -1.13 16.64
C ILE A 212 -3.32 -1.22 17.99
N GLY A 213 -3.54 -2.31 18.75
CA GLY A 213 -2.90 -2.55 20.04
C GLY A 213 -3.62 -1.84 21.19
N MET A 214 -2.90 -1.04 21.97
CA MET A 214 -3.47 -0.33 23.12
C MET A 214 -3.46 1.18 22.85
N HIS A 215 -4.62 1.80 23.00
CA HIS A 215 -4.79 3.26 22.88
C HIS A 215 -5.62 3.78 24.07
N ASP A 216 -5.14 4.83 24.75
CA ASP A 216 -5.80 5.44 25.92
C ASP A 216 -6.19 4.44 27.03
N GLY A 217 -5.43 3.36 27.18
CA GLY A 217 -5.66 2.31 28.18
C GLY A 217 -6.71 1.28 27.77
N GLU A 218 -7.26 1.36 26.56
CA GLU A 218 -8.19 0.39 25.98
C GLU A 218 -7.45 -0.50 24.99
N VAL A 219 -7.74 -1.82 25.01
CA VAL A 219 -7.13 -2.81 24.11
C VAL A 219 -8.02 -3.01 22.91
N PHE A 220 -7.45 -2.79 21.72
CA PHE A 220 -8.08 -3.09 20.43
C PHE A 220 -7.64 -4.49 20.00
N ASN A 221 -8.59 -5.42 20.01
CA ASN A 221 -8.27 -6.85 19.95
C ASN A 221 -8.00 -7.35 18.51
N GLY A 222 -8.69 -6.78 17.49
CA GLY A 222 -8.53 -7.22 16.10
C GLY A 222 -8.92 -8.68 15.86
N ALA A 223 -10.07 -9.12 16.36
CA ALA A 223 -10.47 -10.52 16.23
C ALA A 223 -10.83 -10.88 14.78
N ASP A 224 -11.47 -9.96 14.05
CA ASP A 224 -11.71 -10.10 12.60
C ASP A 224 -10.58 -9.46 11.79
N ASP A 225 -10.06 -8.32 12.22
CA ASP A 225 -9.01 -7.52 11.59
C ASP A 225 -7.64 -7.64 12.32
N ASP A 226 -6.73 -8.56 12.03
CA ASP A 226 -6.86 -9.69 11.10
C ASP A 226 -6.62 -11.03 11.84
N GLY A 227 -7.17 -11.16 13.04
CA GLY A 227 -7.17 -12.44 13.76
C GLY A 227 -7.81 -13.56 12.94
N SER A 228 -8.87 -13.24 12.16
CA SER A 228 -9.56 -14.22 11.32
C SER A 228 -8.69 -14.77 10.20
N GLY A 229 -7.93 -13.91 9.50
CA GLY A 229 -6.98 -14.34 8.46
C GLY A 229 -5.77 -15.06 9.03
N THR A 230 -5.23 -14.54 10.13
CA THR A 230 -4.10 -15.18 10.84
C THR A 230 -4.41 -16.62 11.23
N VAL A 231 -5.56 -16.90 11.88
CA VAL A 231 -5.90 -18.29 12.27
C VAL A 231 -6.27 -19.14 11.06
N ALA A 232 -6.87 -18.57 10.02
CA ALA A 232 -7.18 -19.29 8.78
C ALA A 232 -5.90 -19.85 8.13
N ILE A 233 -4.82 -19.09 8.08
CA ILE A 233 -3.52 -19.55 7.54
C ILE A 233 -2.94 -20.68 8.40
N LEU A 234 -3.07 -20.63 9.72
CA LEU A 234 -2.60 -21.70 10.61
C LEU A 234 -3.35 -23.02 10.36
N GLU A 235 -4.67 -22.98 10.23
CA GLU A 235 -5.51 -24.14 9.91
C GLU A 235 -5.19 -24.71 8.52
N ILE A 236 -4.98 -23.85 7.53
CA ILE A 236 -4.57 -24.26 6.18
C ILE A 236 -3.18 -24.94 6.23
N ALA A 237 -2.23 -24.39 6.99
CA ALA A 237 -0.90 -24.98 7.15
C ALA A 237 -0.96 -26.36 7.80
N GLU A 238 -1.83 -26.54 8.80
CA GLU A 238 -2.05 -27.84 9.44
C GLU A 238 -2.62 -28.86 8.45
N ALA A 239 -3.61 -28.48 7.64
CA ALA A 239 -4.19 -29.33 6.61
C ALA A 239 -3.17 -29.76 5.55
N PHE A 240 -2.34 -28.85 5.03
CA PHE A 240 -1.25 -29.20 4.11
C PHE A 240 -0.21 -30.11 4.74
N LYS A 241 0.12 -29.89 6.01
CA LYS A 241 1.06 -30.75 6.76
C LYS A 241 0.50 -32.15 6.98
N ALA A 242 -0.80 -32.28 7.24
CA ALA A 242 -1.46 -33.57 7.34
C ALA A 242 -1.41 -34.33 6.01
N ALA A 243 -1.78 -33.67 4.90
CA ALA A 243 -1.70 -34.25 3.57
C ALA A 243 -0.27 -34.70 3.22
N LEU A 244 0.75 -33.91 3.54
CA LEU A 244 2.16 -34.26 3.33
C LEU A 244 2.54 -35.53 4.11
N LYS A 245 2.11 -35.66 5.36
CA LYS A 245 2.36 -36.85 6.19
C LYS A 245 1.74 -38.11 5.58
N ASP A 246 0.58 -37.96 4.94
CA ASP A 246 -0.14 -39.06 4.28
C ASP A 246 0.40 -39.37 2.87
N GLY A 247 1.51 -38.73 2.47
CA GLY A 247 2.15 -38.94 1.16
C GLY A 247 1.51 -38.15 0.01
N ASN A 248 0.59 -37.25 0.31
CA ASN A 248 -0.11 -36.38 -0.66
C ASN A 248 0.37 -34.92 -0.52
N GLY A 249 1.67 -34.70 -0.49
CA GLY A 249 2.24 -33.35 -0.40
C GLY A 249 1.96 -32.53 -1.66
N PRO A 250 2.02 -31.16 -1.55
CA PRO A 250 1.84 -30.28 -2.70
C PRO A 250 2.99 -30.46 -3.71
N LYS A 251 2.70 -30.29 -5.01
CA LYS A 251 3.73 -30.30 -6.07
C LYS A 251 4.59 -29.05 -6.01
N ARG A 252 3.98 -27.86 -5.83
CA ARG A 252 4.65 -26.58 -5.61
C ARG A 252 4.86 -26.31 -4.14
N SER A 253 5.85 -25.52 -3.81
CA SER A 253 6.07 -25.05 -2.44
C SER A 253 4.99 -24.09 -2.01
N ILE A 254 4.63 -24.13 -0.72
CA ILE A 254 3.66 -23.21 -0.12
C ILE A 254 4.35 -22.45 1.00
N ILE A 255 4.19 -21.14 0.99
CA ILE A 255 4.63 -20.24 2.05
C ILE A 255 3.40 -19.71 2.79
N PHE A 256 3.39 -19.88 4.11
CA PHE A 256 2.44 -19.31 5.04
C PHE A 256 3.12 -18.09 5.67
N LEU A 257 2.65 -16.91 5.32
CA LEU A 257 3.30 -15.65 5.65
C LEU A 257 2.37 -14.77 6.48
N HIS A 258 2.72 -14.57 7.76
CA HIS A 258 2.08 -13.57 8.60
C HIS A 258 2.96 -12.32 8.62
N VAL A 259 2.42 -11.21 8.15
CA VAL A 259 3.17 -9.95 8.03
C VAL A 259 2.90 -9.02 9.19
N THR A 260 3.82 -8.09 9.43
CA THR A 260 3.74 -7.06 10.47
C THR A 260 3.55 -5.69 9.86
N GLY A 261 2.98 -4.75 10.62
CA GLY A 261 2.89 -3.34 10.22
C GLY A 261 1.95 -3.07 9.04
N GLU A 262 0.93 -3.91 8.84
CA GLU A 262 -0.13 -3.68 7.85
C GLU A 262 -0.86 -2.39 8.18
N GLU A 263 -1.31 -2.24 9.42
CA GLU A 263 -2.05 -1.10 9.98
C GLU A 263 -1.30 0.24 9.91
N LYS A 264 -0.01 0.18 9.67
CA LYS A 264 0.88 1.34 9.53
C LYS A 264 1.35 1.56 8.09
N GLY A 265 0.69 0.92 7.12
CA GLY A 265 0.89 1.10 5.69
C GLY A 265 1.55 -0.07 4.96
N LEU A 266 1.15 -1.30 5.28
CA LEU A 266 1.58 -2.52 4.58
C LEU A 266 3.09 -2.78 4.68
N LEU A 267 3.73 -2.39 5.81
CA LEU A 267 5.20 -2.33 5.91
C LEU A 267 5.86 -3.70 5.79
N GLY A 268 5.30 -4.73 6.43
CA GLY A 268 5.87 -6.07 6.43
C GLY A 268 5.80 -6.73 5.05
N SER A 269 4.67 -6.65 4.37
CA SER A 269 4.54 -7.16 3.00
C SER A 269 5.36 -6.34 2.01
N GLN A 270 5.47 -5.02 2.20
CA GLN A 270 6.35 -4.18 1.40
C GLN A 270 7.81 -4.59 1.58
N TYR A 271 8.26 -4.83 2.82
CA TYR A 271 9.62 -5.28 3.07
C TYR A 271 9.89 -6.63 2.41
N TYR A 272 8.94 -7.59 2.54
CA TYR A 272 9.03 -8.89 1.88
C TYR A 272 9.13 -8.77 0.37
N THR A 273 8.33 -7.93 -0.27
CA THR A 273 8.28 -7.90 -1.74
C THR A 273 9.34 -7.02 -2.38
N ASP A 274 9.70 -5.89 -1.75
CA ASP A 274 10.50 -4.86 -2.40
C ASP A 274 11.97 -4.89 -1.94
N TYR A 275 12.28 -5.49 -0.77
CA TYR A 275 13.62 -5.38 -0.18
C TYR A 275 14.28 -6.73 0.10
N ASP A 276 13.57 -7.67 0.77
CA ASP A 276 14.18 -8.92 1.23
C ASP A 276 13.19 -10.11 1.12
N PRO A 277 12.82 -10.53 -0.10
CA PRO A 277 11.94 -11.68 -0.26
C PRO A 277 12.64 -12.97 0.19
N ILE A 278 11.96 -13.77 1.03
CA ILE A 278 12.50 -15.04 1.57
C ILE A 278 12.82 -16.03 0.44
N VAL A 279 12.12 -15.93 -0.68
CA VAL A 279 12.35 -16.70 -1.91
C VAL A 279 12.39 -15.73 -3.10
N PRO A 280 13.02 -16.08 -4.23
CA PRO A 280 13.03 -15.21 -5.40
C PRO A 280 11.61 -14.83 -5.82
N LEU A 281 11.29 -13.55 -5.80
CA LEU A 281 9.92 -13.06 -6.03
C LEU A 281 9.36 -13.49 -7.39
N ALA A 282 10.23 -13.57 -8.41
CA ALA A 282 9.87 -14.04 -9.75
C ALA A 282 9.43 -15.52 -9.81
N GLN A 283 9.66 -16.30 -8.75
CA GLN A 283 9.21 -17.68 -8.62
C GLN A 283 7.88 -17.79 -7.86
N THR A 284 7.31 -16.68 -7.41
CA THR A 284 5.99 -16.64 -6.77
C THR A 284 4.90 -16.68 -7.85
N VAL A 285 4.14 -17.76 -7.87
CA VAL A 285 3.08 -18.04 -8.86
C VAL A 285 1.82 -17.23 -8.56
N ALA A 286 1.44 -17.15 -7.28
CA ALA A 286 0.30 -16.39 -6.82
C ALA A 286 0.42 -16.06 -5.32
N ASN A 287 -0.25 -14.98 -4.91
CA ASN A 287 -0.51 -14.66 -3.50
C ASN A 287 -2.01 -14.75 -3.22
N LEU A 288 -2.36 -15.44 -2.14
CA LEU A 288 -3.70 -15.55 -1.58
C LEU A 288 -3.70 -14.84 -0.23
N ASN A 289 -4.20 -13.62 -0.21
CA ASN A 289 -4.25 -12.78 0.98
C ASN A 289 -5.60 -12.88 1.67
N ILE A 290 -5.57 -13.05 2.98
CA ILE A 290 -6.78 -13.15 3.80
C ILE A 290 -6.73 -11.99 4.79
N ASP A 291 -7.83 -11.24 4.84
CA ASP A 291 -7.95 -10.12 5.76
C ASP A 291 -9.46 -9.87 5.99
N MET A 292 -9.90 -10.02 7.24
CA MET A 292 -11.29 -9.86 7.67
C MET A 292 -12.28 -10.83 7.00
N ILE A 293 -12.21 -12.11 7.29
CA ILE A 293 -13.15 -13.12 6.77
C ILE A 293 -14.07 -13.75 7.84
N GLY A 294 -14.01 -13.26 9.08
CA GLY A 294 -14.76 -13.82 10.22
C GLY A 294 -16.16 -13.25 10.42
N ARG A 295 -16.50 -12.16 9.75
CA ARG A 295 -17.78 -11.45 9.92
C ARG A 295 -18.54 -11.28 8.61
N THR A 296 -19.63 -10.53 8.63
CA THR A 296 -20.42 -10.11 7.45
C THR A 296 -20.52 -8.60 7.39
N ASP A 297 -20.52 -8.06 6.17
CA ASP A 297 -20.68 -6.63 5.90
C ASP A 297 -22.15 -6.19 6.14
N PRO A 298 -22.44 -5.31 7.09
CA PRO A 298 -23.79 -4.81 7.34
C PRO A 298 -24.32 -3.97 6.17
N LYS A 299 -23.46 -3.50 5.27
CA LYS A 299 -23.86 -2.75 4.07
C LYS A 299 -24.36 -3.65 2.95
N ARG A 300 -24.09 -4.95 3.04
CA ARG A 300 -24.55 -5.95 2.07
C ARG A 300 -25.98 -6.39 2.43
N LEU A 301 -26.96 -5.77 1.79
CA LEU A 301 -28.39 -5.95 2.09
C LEU A 301 -29.03 -7.13 1.34
N GLU A 302 -28.39 -7.64 0.30
CA GLU A 302 -28.91 -8.70 -0.58
C GLU A 302 -27.89 -9.83 -0.74
N GLY A 303 -28.35 -10.99 -1.22
CA GLY A 303 -27.51 -12.16 -1.45
C GLY A 303 -27.48 -13.14 -0.27
N LYS A 304 -26.66 -14.17 -0.40
CA LYS A 304 -26.55 -15.21 0.64
C LYS A 304 -25.74 -14.70 1.83
N ARG A 305 -26.04 -15.17 3.05
CA ARG A 305 -25.22 -14.93 4.23
C ARG A 305 -23.79 -15.48 4.05
N ASN A 306 -23.65 -16.64 3.38
CA ASN A 306 -22.37 -17.23 3.07
C ASN A 306 -21.86 -16.70 1.72
N TYR A 307 -21.11 -15.60 1.79
CA TYR A 307 -20.48 -14.92 0.66
C TYR A 307 -19.04 -14.55 1.00
N ILE A 308 -18.28 -14.15 0.02
CA ILE A 308 -16.96 -13.57 0.16
C ILE A 308 -16.69 -12.59 -0.99
N TYR A 309 -16.11 -11.44 -0.68
CA TYR A 309 -15.57 -10.55 -1.69
C TYR A 309 -14.23 -11.07 -2.19
N LEU A 310 -14.10 -11.21 -3.50
CA LEU A 310 -12.84 -11.52 -4.17
C LEU A 310 -12.33 -10.29 -4.88
N ILE A 311 -11.18 -9.78 -4.44
CA ILE A 311 -10.59 -8.57 -4.97
C ILE A 311 -9.26 -8.92 -5.62
N GLY A 312 -9.03 -8.47 -6.86
CA GLY A 312 -7.78 -8.66 -7.59
C GLY A 312 -7.68 -9.96 -8.40
N SER A 313 -8.61 -10.92 -8.22
CA SER A 313 -8.51 -12.25 -8.82
C SER A 313 -8.35 -12.26 -10.34
N ASP A 314 -8.94 -11.30 -11.06
CA ASP A 314 -8.89 -11.19 -12.51
C ASP A 314 -8.05 -10.00 -13.02
N LYS A 315 -7.39 -9.24 -12.12
CA LYS A 315 -6.65 -8.04 -12.53
C LYS A 315 -5.35 -8.34 -13.28
N LEU A 316 -4.65 -9.39 -12.90
CA LEU A 316 -3.39 -9.79 -13.53
C LEU A 316 -3.48 -11.14 -14.24
N SER A 317 -4.44 -11.99 -13.88
CA SER A 317 -4.54 -13.38 -14.38
C SER A 317 -5.99 -13.81 -14.57
N THR A 318 -6.36 -14.13 -15.81
CA THR A 318 -7.65 -14.77 -16.08
C THR A 318 -7.66 -16.23 -15.60
N ASP A 319 -6.48 -16.89 -15.60
CA ASP A 319 -6.35 -18.26 -15.10
C ASP A 319 -6.63 -18.35 -13.59
N LEU A 320 -6.09 -17.43 -12.78
CA LEU A 320 -6.31 -17.41 -11.33
C LEU A 320 -7.80 -17.22 -11.00
N HIS A 321 -8.46 -16.32 -11.71
CA HIS A 321 -9.90 -16.10 -11.56
C HIS A 321 -10.70 -17.36 -11.89
N ALA A 322 -10.42 -18.00 -13.02
CA ALA A 322 -11.10 -19.24 -13.43
C ALA A 322 -10.89 -20.39 -12.44
N VAL A 323 -9.68 -20.55 -11.91
CA VAL A 323 -9.38 -21.53 -10.85
C VAL A 323 -10.21 -21.28 -9.61
N SER A 324 -10.33 -20.03 -9.17
CA SER A 324 -11.12 -19.67 -7.98
C SER A 324 -12.61 -20.00 -8.15
N GLU A 325 -13.19 -19.71 -9.33
CA GLU A 325 -14.58 -20.05 -9.66
C GLU A 325 -14.81 -21.56 -9.70
N GLU A 326 -13.93 -22.31 -10.37
CA GLU A 326 -14.01 -23.78 -10.47
C GLU A 326 -13.94 -24.44 -9.10
N VAL A 327 -12.96 -24.03 -8.29
CA VAL A 327 -12.75 -24.53 -6.91
C VAL A 327 -13.96 -24.26 -6.05
N ASN A 328 -14.51 -23.04 -6.09
CA ASN A 328 -15.69 -22.68 -5.34
C ASN A 328 -16.90 -23.53 -5.75
N SER A 329 -17.14 -23.67 -7.05
CA SER A 329 -18.24 -24.47 -7.57
C SER A 329 -18.17 -25.94 -7.16
N LYS A 330 -16.93 -26.48 -7.05
CA LYS A 330 -16.70 -27.88 -6.74
C LYS A 330 -16.77 -28.21 -5.24
N TYR A 331 -16.28 -27.32 -4.37
CA TYR A 331 -16.01 -27.68 -2.99
C TYR A 331 -16.81 -26.89 -1.94
N THR A 332 -17.10 -25.60 -2.17
CA THR A 332 -17.63 -24.74 -1.12
C THR A 332 -18.95 -24.06 -1.46
N ASN A 333 -19.20 -23.75 -2.72
CA ASN A 333 -20.42 -23.13 -3.23
C ASN A 333 -20.81 -21.85 -2.46
N ILE A 334 -19.81 -21.04 -2.07
CA ILE A 334 -19.95 -19.72 -1.48
C ILE A 334 -20.40 -18.74 -2.57
N GLU A 335 -21.16 -17.73 -2.25
CA GLU A 335 -21.44 -16.65 -3.20
C GLU A 335 -20.20 -15.77 -3.35
N LEU A 336 -19.55 -15.82 -4.52
CA LEU A 336 -18.43 -14.95 -4.84
C LEU A 336 -18.97 -13.59 -5.27
N ASP A 337 -18.51 -12.54 -4.59
CA ASP A 337 -18.96 -11.17 -4.82
C ASP A 337 -17.77 -10.32 -5.28
N TYR A 338 -17.92 -9.66 -6.42
CA TYR A 338 -16.85 -8.87 -7.08
C TYR A 338 -17.10 -7.37 -6.98
N THR A 339 -18.01 -6.92 -6.12
CA THR A 339 -18.39 -5.50 -5.97
C THR A 339 -17.19 -4.60 -5.78
N TYR A 340 -16.22 -5.01 -4.96
CA TYR A 340 -15.02 -4.22 -4.64
C TYR A 340 -13.82 -4.49 -5.56
N ASN A 341 -14.02 -5.32 -6.59
CA ASN A 341 -13.02 -5.54 -7.64
C ASN A 341 -13.10 -4.49 -8.78
N ASP A 342 -14.12 -3.63 -8.74
CA ASP A 342 -14.30 -2.54 -9.71
C ASP A 342 -13.15 -1.51 -9.57
N GLU A 343 -12.61 -1.06 -10.71
CA GLU A 343 -11.56 -0.03 -10.77
C GLU A 343 -12.01 1.31 -10.17
N ASN A 344 -13.32 1.58 -10.20
CA ASN A 344 -13.92 2.79 -9.66
C ASN A 344 -14.41 2.62 -8.21
N ASP A 345 -14.06 1.52 -7.52
CA ASP A 345 -14.42 1.34 -6.12
C ASP A 345 -14.01 2.56 -5.29
N PRO A 346 -14.98 3.29 -4.71
CA PRO A 346 -14.68 4.50 -3.93
C PRO A 346 -13.87 4.20 -2.66
N ASN A 347 -13.93 2.97 -2.15
CA ASN A 347 -13.18 2.52 -0.98
C ASN A 347 -11.75 2.14 -1.34
N ARG A 348 -11.50 1.80 -2.61
CA ARG A 348 -10.19 1.38 -3.12
C ARG A 348 -9.58 0.21 -2.35
N TYR A 349 -10.37 -0.77 -1.98
CA TYR A 349 -9.92 -1.94 -1.21
C TYR A 349 -8.78 -2.71 -1.87
N TYR A 350 -8.70 -2.72 -3.20
CA TYR A 350 -7.58 -3.33 -3.93
C TYR A 350 -6.19 -2.81 -3.49
N TYR A 351 -6.11 -1.61 -2.92
CA TYR A 351 -4.85 -0.97 -2.51
C TYR A 351 -4.64 -0.96 -0.99
N ARG A 352 -5.49 -1.64 -0.22
CA ARG A 352 -5.58 -1.43 1.23
C ARG A 352 -5.22 -2.64 2.07
N SER A 353 -4.74 -3.74 1.48
CA SER A 353 -4.20 -4.87 2.21
C SER A 353 -2.95 -5.43 1.52
N ASP A 354 -2.28 -6.37 2.15
CA ASP A 354 -0.93 -6.85 1.83
C ASP A 354 -0.77 -7.45 0.42
N HIS A 355 -1.85 -7.97 -0.17
CA HIS A 355 -1.85 -8.46 -1.57
C HIS A 355 -1.37 -7.41 -2.56
N TYR A 356 -1.59 -6.11 -2.27
CA TYR A 356 -1.20 -5.05 -3.19
C TYR A 356 0.31 -4.99 -3.41
N ASN A 357 1.11 -5.29 -2.38
CA ASN A 357 2.56 -5.33 -2.51
C ASN A 357 3.03 -6.47 -3.43
N PHE A 358 2.31 -7.58 -3.49
CA PHE A 358 2.54 -8.62 -4.49
C PHE A 358 2.04 -8.19 -5.88
N ALA A 359 0.83 -7.64 -5.96
CA ALA A 359 0.23 -7.23 -7.24
C ALA A 359 1.05 -6.17 -7.97
N LYS A 360 1.57 -5.14 -7.28
CA LYS A 360 2.43 -4.10 -7.90
C LYS A 360 3.74 -4.68 -8.46
N ASN A 361 4.17 -5.86 -7.98
CA ASN A 361 5.30 -6.62 -8.47
C ASN A 361 4.89 -7.69 -9.52
N ASN A 362 3.72 -7.51 -10.14
CA ASN A 362 3.21 -8.35 -11.22
C ASN A 362 2.96 -9.82 -10.81
N ILE A 363 2.63 -10.07 -9.56
CA ILE A 363 2.24 -11.39 -9.04
C ILE A 363 0.72 -11.47 -8.99
N PRO A 364 0.07 -12.48 -9.61
CA PRO A 364 -1.37 -12.69 -9.50
C PRO A 364 -1.82 -12.82 -8.04
N VAL A 365 -2.91 -12.14 -7.66
CA VAL A 365 -3.38 -12.08 -6.27
C VAL A 365 -4.86 -12.35 -6.16
N ILE A 366 -5.28 -12.87 -5.01
CA ILE A 366 -6.66 -12.78 -4.54
C ILE A 366 -6.64 -12.19 -3.14
N PHE A 367 -7.38 -11.15 -2.92
CA PHE A 367 -7.71 -10.65 -1.60
C PHE A 367 -9.10 -11.14 -1.21
N TYR A 368 -9.13 -12.02 -0.21
CA TYR A 368 -10.34 -12.55 0.41
C TYR A 368 -10.76 -11.65 1.56
N PHE A 369 -11.96 -11.09 1.44
CA PHE A 369 -12.47 -10.04 2.32
C PHE A 369 -13.98 -10.18 2.53
N ASN A 370 -14.50 -9.75 3.67
CA ASN A 370 -15.95 -9.79 3.90
C ASN A 370 -16.58 -8.43 4.27
N GLY A 371 -15.84 -7.35 4.06
CA GLY A 371 -16.31 -5.99 4.32
C GLY A 371 -16.01 -5.50 5.74
N THR A 372 -16.25 -4.22 5.96
CA THR A 372 -16.07 -3.56 7.25
C THR A 372 -17.39 -3.54 8.02
N HIS A 373 -17.35 -3.97 9.27
CA HIS A 373 -18.47 -3.94 10.22
C HIS A 373 -18.31 -2.77 11.22
N ASP A 374 -19.30 -2.56 12.09
CA ASP A 374 -19.30 -1.45 13.03
C ASP A 374 -18.20 -1.52 14.09
N ASP A 375 -17.64 -2.71 14.31
CA ASP A 375 -16.53 -2.92 15.25
C ASP A 375 -15.13 -2.79 14.58
N TYR A 376 -15.07 -2.52 13.27
CA TYR A 376 -13.81 -2.33 12.55
C TYR A 376 -12.98 -1.19 13.18
N HIS A 377 -11.73 -1.46 13.56
CA HIS A 377 -10.84 -0.56 14.29
C HIS A 377 -11.44 -0.07 15.62
N GLN A 378 -12.21 -0.93 16.32
CA GLN A 378 -12.75 -0.67 17.65
C GLN A 378 -12.29 -1.74 18.64
N ALA A 379 -12.20 -1.38 19.92
CA ALA A 379 -11.91 -2.34 20.98
C ALA A 379 -12.93 -3.47 21.07
N SER A 380 -14.11 -3.25 20.51
CA SER A 380 -15.21 -4.21 20.47
C SER A 380 -15.11 -5.27 19.36
N ASP A 381 -14.04 -5.28 18.55
CA ASP A 381 -13.74 -6.37 17.62
C ASP A 381 -13.15 -7.55 18.40
N THR A 382 -14.03 -8.42 18.90
CA THR A 382 -13.73 -9.47 19.86
C THR A 382 -14.08 -10.87 19.34
N PRO A 383 -13.40 -11.94 19.81
CA PRO A 383 -13.60 -13.30 19.31
C PRO A 383 -15.03 -13.84 19.42
N ASP A 384 -15.82 -13.40 20.42
CA ASP A 384 -17.22 -13.81 20.62
C ASP A 384 -18.16 -13.32 19.50
N LYS A 385 -17.73 -12.35 18.70
CA LYS A 385 -18.49 -11.83 17.57
C LYS A 385 -18.17 -12.52 16.24
N ILE A 386 -17.14 -13.34 16.21
CA ILE A 386 -16.75 -14.08 15.00
C ILE A 386 -17.82 -15.12 14.65
N GLN A 387 -18.17 -15.19 13.38
CA GLN A 387 -19.09 -16.16 12.81
C GLN A 387 -18.31 -17.40 12.35
N TYR A 388 -17.94 -18.25 13.28
CA TYR A 388 -17.02 -19.37 13.06
C TYR A 388 -17.48 -20.34 11.95
N ASP A 389 -18.78 -20.52 11.76
CA ASP A 389 -19.33 -21.36 10.68
C ASP A 389 -19.01 -20.78 9.29
N LEU A 390 -18.99 -19.45 9.17
CA LEU A 390 -18.62 -18.78 7.94
C LEU A 390 -17.10 -18.72 7.77
N LEU A 391 -16.38 -18.40 8.85
CA LEU A 391 -14.91 -18.37 8.85
C LEU A 391 -14.36 -19.73 8.39
N GLU A 392 -14.85 -20.84 8.93
CA GLU A 392 -14.44 -22.20 8.53
C GLU A 392 -14.68 -22.41 7.01
N ASN A 393 -15.87 -22.09 6.51
CA ASN A 393 -16.20 -22.37 5.12
C ASN A 393 -15.40 -21.49 4.13
N ARG A 394 -15.13 -20.23 4.50
CA ARG A 394 -14.28 -19.31 3.73
C ARG A 394 -12.82 -19.76 3.73
N THR A 395 -12.31 -20.20 4.89
CA THR A 395 -10.97 -20.81 5.02
C THR A 395 -10.84 -22.05 4.14
N ARG A 396 -11.89 -22.89 4.06
CA ARG A 396 -11.92 -24.06 3.14
C ARG A 396 -11.84 -23.65 1.67
N LEU A 397 -12.48 -22.55 1.26
CA LEU A 397 -12.33 -22.01 -0.10
C LEU A 397 -10.87 -21.63 -0.39
N VAL A 398 -10.23 -20.90 0.51
CA VAL A 398 -8.81 -20.52 0.37
C VAL A 398 -7.92 -21.75 0.31
N PHE A 399 -8.13 -22.72 1.20
CA PHE A 399 -7.39 -24.00 1.19
C PHE A 399 -7.52 -24.71 -0.16
N HIS A 400 -8.72 -24.88 -0.67
CA HIS A 400 -8.93 -25.60 -1.93
C HIS A 400 -8.35 -24.82 -3.13
N THR A 401 -8.40 -23.49 -3.12
CA THR A 401 -7.75 -22.66 -4.14
C THR A 401 -6.23 -22.83 -4.08
N ALA A 402 -5.63 -22.75 -2.90
CA ALA A 402 -4.21 -22.99 -2.69
C ALA A 402 -3.79 -24.41 -3.11
N TRP A 403 -4.62 -25.41 -2.76
CA TRP A 403 -4.39 -26.80 -3.13
C TRP A 403 -4.40 -27.02 -4.64
N GLU A 404 -5.37 -26.45 -5.35
CA GLU A 404 -5.45 -26.52 -6.81
C GLU A 404 -4.24 -25.84 -7.47
N LEU A 405 -3.91 -24.62 -7.04
CA LEU A 405 -2.73 -23.90 -7.54
C LEU A 405 -1.42 -24.65 -7.29
N ALA A 406 -1.32 -25.33 -6.14
CA ALA A 406 -0.12 -26.07 -5.77
C ALA A 406 0.04 -27.36 -6.58
N ASN A 407 -1.05 -27.99 -7.04
CA ASN A 407 -1.03 -29.34 -7.62
C ASN A 407 -1.30 -29.40 -9.12
N ARG A 408 -1.81 -28.31 -9.74
CA ARG A 408 -2.04 -28.26 -11.19
C ARG A 408 -0.72 -28.29 -11.96
N ASP A 409 -0.78 -28.78 -13.21
CA ASP A 409 0.44 -28.92 -14.00
C ASP A 409 1.02 -27.57 -14.41
N GLU A 410 0.19 -26.66 -14.93
CA GLU A 410 0.64 -25.33 -15.36
C GLU A 410 0.44 -24.28 -14.26
N ALA A 411 1.42 -23.40 -14.10
CA ALA A 411 1.25 -22.19 -13.28
C ALA A 411 0.20 -21.26 -13.91
N VAL A 412 -0.46 -20.46 -13.10
CA VAL A 412 -1.33 -19.38 -13.61
C VAL A 412 -0.48 -18.33 -14.32
N ARG A 413 -0.97 -17.86 -15.47
CA ARG A 413 -0.25 -16.89 -16.30
C ARG A 413 -0.60 -15.47 -15.90
N VAL A 414 0.35 -14.59 -16.00
CA VAL A 414 0.10 -13.14 -16.02
C VAL A 414 -0.26 -12.78 -17.46
N ASP A 415 -1.52 -12.60 -17.75
CA ASP A 415 -2.05 -12.33 -19.10
C ASP A 415 -2.74 -10.95 -19.22
N LYS A 416 -2.73 -10.17 -18.12
CA LYS A 416 -3.17 -8.77 -18.09
C LYS A 416 -2.02 -7.88 -17.63
N ALA A 417 -1.96 -6.66 -18.17
CA ALA A 417 -0.94 -5.69 -17.77
C ALA A 417 -1.26 -5.09 -16.38
N VAL A 418 -0.23 -4.79 -15.61
CA VAL A 418 -0.35 -3.92 -14.43
C VAL A 418 -0.73 -2.52 -14.92
N GLU A 419 -1.83 -1.98 -14.44
CA GLU A 419 -2.26 -0.61 -14.73
C GLU A 419 -1.52 0.45 -13.91
#